data_1da580f6d1e84610951011552df3dbef
#
_entry.id   1da580f6d1e84610951011552df3dbef
#
_cell.length_a   1.000
_cell.length_b   1.000
_cell.length_c   1.000
_cell.angle_alpha   90.00
_cell.angle_beta   90.00
_cell.angle_gamma   90.00
#
_symmetry.space_group_name_H-M   'P 1'
#
loop_
_entity.id
_entity.type
_entity.pdbx_description
1 polymer ?
#
loop_
_entity_poly.entity_id
_entity_poly.type
_entity_poly.pdbx_seq_one_letter_code
_entity_poly.pdbx_strand_id
1 'polypeptide(L)'
;MIRTKSLAPFFLATAAVALPAFAQEEAGRSEVSVQAFGSFVKDTTQAGIPQGATNSGGVLANYRYFFSKSHGVEVNYGYSLNTQTYGLATGRLGVKSNQHEVTAAYVYRHPLRRFTPFAEAGVGSLLFDPTDAPGASTQARAAFVYGAGADFNITHRLFARVEYRGFVYNSPTFDLAAAAGTDRVTHRAEPSIGFGYRF
;
A
#
# COMPACT_ATOMS: atom_id res chain seq x y z
N MET A 1 3.65 36.14 -7.33
CA MET A 1 3.99 34.77 -6.95
C MET A 1 2.82 34.23 -6.12
N ILE A 2 1.86 33.58 -6.78
CA ILE A 2 0.61 33.11 -6.13
C ILE A 2 0.87 31.67 -5.73
N ARG A 3 0.93 31.41 -4.40
CA ARG A 3 1.01 30.05 -3.84
C ARG A 3 -0.36 29.40 -3.98
N THR A 4 -0.52 28.50 -4.92
CA THR A 4 -1.68 27.58 -4.97
C THR A 4 -1.58 26.61 -3.81
N LYS A 5 -2.41 26.82 -2.77
CA LYS A 5 -2.60 25.84 -1.70
C LYS A 5 -3.31 24.61 -2.28
N SER A 6 -2.67 23.46 -2.18
CA SER A 6 -3.21 22.17 -2.57
C SER A 6 -4.54 21.88 -1.85
N LEU A 7 -5.61 21.72 -2.63
CA LEU A 7 -6.96 21.34 -2.18
C LEU A 7 -7.17 19.81 -2.15
N ALA A 8 -6.08 19.05 -2.15
CA ALA A 8 -6.11 17.59 -2.27
C ALA A 8 -6.74 16.78 -1.10
N PRO A 9 -6.80 17.26 0.16
CA PRO A 9 -7.30 16.39 1.24
C PRO A 9 -8.83 16.30 1.35
N PHE A 10 -9.60 17.11 0.61
CA PHE A 10 -11.07 17.19 0.81
C PHE A 10 -11.90 16.16 0.04
N PHE A 11 -11.35 15.53 -1.00
CA PHE A 11 -12.10 14.58 -1.83
C PHE A 11 -12.15 13.15 -1.28
N LEU A 12 -11.23 12.77 -0.39
CA LEU A 12 -11.17 11.41 0.15
C LEU A 12 -12.20 11.14 1.27
N ALA A 13 -12.58 12.18 2.01
CA ALA A 13 -13.51 12.05 3.14
C ALA A 13 -14.97 11.81 2.71
N THR A 14 -15.35 12.24 1.50
CA THR A 14 -16.75 12.15 1.02
C THR A 14 -17.09 10.78 0.41
N ALA A 15 -16.10 10.01 -0.05
CA ALA A 15 -16.31 8.68 -0.61
C ALA A 15 -16.64 7.60 0.45
N ALA A 16 -16.19 7.80 1.70
CA ALA A 16 -16.40 6.83 2.78
C ALA A 16 -17.84 6.81 3.34
N VAL A 17 -18.64 7.87 3.10
CA VAL A 17 -20.01 8.00 3.65
C VAL A 17 -21.07 7.39 2.72
N ALA A 18 -20.78 7.14 1.45
CA ALA A 18 -21.75 6.62 0.49
C ALA A 18 -21.80 5.08 0.41
N LEU A 19 -20.91 4.37 1.09
CA LEU A 19 -20.83 2.91 1.04
C LEU A 19 -21.93 2.12 1.77
N PRO A 20 -22.67 2.66 2.77
CA PRO A 20 -23.69 1.85 3.46
C PRO A 20 -24.97 1.61 2.66
N ALA A 21 -25.21 2.32 1.55
CA ALA A 21 -26.49 2.22 0.83
C ALA A 21 -26.66 0.95 -0.04
N PHE A 22 -25.58 0.21 -0.33
CA PHE A 22 -25.63 -1.01 -1.15
C PHE A 22 -25.49 -2.31 -0.35
N ALA A 23 -25.47 -2.23 1.00
CA ALA A 23 -25.12 -3.36 1.88
C ALA A 23 -26.32 -4.17 2.38
N GLN A 24 -27.49 -4.09 1.76
CA GLN A 24 -28.71 -4.76 2.27
C GLN A 24 -28.98 -6.15 1.73
N GLU A 25 -28.08 -6.76 0.93
CA GLU A 25 -28.28 -8.14 0.47
C GLU A 25 -27.11 -9.06 0.79
N GLU A 26 -27.35 -10.06 1.62
CA GLU A 26 -26.47 -11.15 2.09
C GLU A 26 -25.32 -10.73 3.01
N ALA A 27 -25.56 -10.85 4.32
CA ALA A 27 -24.56 -10.70 5.36
C ALA A 27 -23.26 -11.48 5.06
N GLY A 28 -22.12 -10.77 4.98
CA GLY A 28 -20.79 -11.38 4.80
C GLY A 28 -20.18 -11.26 3.41
N ARG A 29 -20.77 -10.51 2.49
CA ARG A 29 -20.14 -10.22 1.18
C ARG A 29 -19.21 -9.04 1.20
N SER A 30 -19.40 -8.11 2.11
CA SER A 30 -18.58 -6.92 2.26
C SER A 30 -17.76 -6.99 3.52
N GLU A 31 -16.49 -6.63 3.42
CA GLU A 31 -15.54 -6.59 4.53
C GLU A 31 -14.77 -5.28 4.50
N VAL A 32 -14.58 -4.68 5.67
CA VAL A 32 -13.63 -3.58 5.87
C VAL A 32 -12.58 -4.02 6.87
N SER A 33 -11.34 -3.58 6.71
CA SER A 33 -10.34 -3.78 7.75
C SER A 33 -9.37 -2.61 7.84
N VAL A 34 -8.75 -2.49 9.01
CA VAL A 34 -7.65 -1.58 9.29
C VAL A 34 -6.51 -2.39 9.87
N GLN A 35 -5.32 -2.18 9.33
CA GLN A 35 -4.11 -2.93 9.67
C GLN A 35 -2.95 -1.98 9.92
N ALA A 36 -2.04 -2.37 10.81
CA ALA A 36 -0.70 -1.83 10.86
C ALA A 36 0.21 -2.71 10.01
N PHE A 37 1.10 -2.11 9.24
CA PHE A 37 2.06 -2.85 8.42
C PHE A 37 3.50 -2.37 8.64
N GLY A 38 4.46 -3.29 8.41
CA GLY A 38 5.87 -2.97 8.24
C GLY A 38 6.21 -2.91 6.75
N SER A 39 7.04 -1.97 6.35
CA SER A 39 7.50 -1.82 4.96
C SER A 39 9.00 -2.06 4.86
N PHE A 40 9.40 -3.05 4.07
CA PHE A 40 10.77 -3.49 3.88
C PHE A 40 11.09 -3.50 2.38
N VAL A 41 11.93 -2.56 1.97
CA VAL A 41 12.33 -2.42 0.56
C VAL A 41 13.67 -3.10 0.35
N LYS A 42 13.77 -3.92 -0.69
CA LYS A 42 15.02 -4.57 -1.06
C LYS A 42 16.03 -3.55 -1.59
N ASP A 43 17.21 -3.51 -0.99
CA ASP A 43 18.33 -2.72 -1.50
C ASP A 43 18.74 -3.20 -2.89
N THR A 44 19.06 -2.25 -3.75
CA THR A 44 19.50 -2.49 -5.12
C THR A 44 20.70 -1.61 -5.45
N THR A 45 21.50 -2.02 -6.44
CA THR A 45 22.61 -1.21 -6.96
C THR A 45 22.43 -1.04 -8.44
N GLN A 46 22.45 0.20 -8.95
CA GLN A 46 22.40 0.51 -10.37
C GLN A 46 23.42 1.58 -10.71
N ALA A 47 24.08 1.44 -11.85
CA ALA A 47 25.16 2.35 -12.29
C ALA A 47 26.22 2.62 -11.19
N GLY A 48 26.47 1.64 -10.31
CA GLY A 48 27.39 1.78 -9.17
C GLY A 48 26.83 2.56 -7.96
N ILE A 49 25.56 2.99 -8.03
CA ILE A 49 24.88 3.71 -6.95
C ILE A 49 24.03 2.73 -6.15
N PRO A 50 24.36 2.42 -4.89
CA PRO A 50 23.50 1.67 -3.99
C PRO A 50 22.25 2.48 -3.67
N GLN A 51 21.10 1.83 -3.77
CA GLN A 51 19.80 2.41 -3.43
C GLN A 51 19.10 1.52 -2.42
N GLY A 52 18.42 2.16 -1.50
CA GLY A 52 17.61 1.49 -0.51
C GLY A 52 16.53 2.42 0.03
N ALA A 53 15.78 1.91 0.96
CA ALA A 53 14.83 2.69 1.72
C ALA A 53 14.87 2.26 3.18
N THR A 54 14.60 3.18 4.08
CA THR A 54 14.51 2.82 5.50
C THR A 54 13.34 1.88 5.73
N ASN A 55 13.51 0.91 6.61
CA ASN A 55 12.39 0.15 7.14
C ASN A 55 11.43 1.11 7.83
N SER A 56 10.16 1.00 7.53
CA SER A 56 9.14 1.90 8.04
C SER A 56 7.89 1.13 8.46
N GLY A 57 6.99 1.80 9.14
CA GLY A 57 5.67 1.30 9.46
C GLY A 57 4.59 2.20 8.89
N GLY A 58 3.41 1.67 8.73
CA GLY A 58 2.28 2.38 8.19
C GLY A 58 0.94 1.83 8.65
N VAL A 59 -0.10 2.45 8.14
CA VAL A 59 -1.49 2.02 8.33
C VAL A 59 -2.11 1.72 6.98
N LEU A 60 -2.93 0.68 6.94
CA LEU A 60 -3.63 0.20 5.77
C LEU A 60 -5.11 0.10 6.08
N ALA A 61 -5.94 0.67 5.23
CA ALA A 61 -7.38 0.45 5.21
C ALA A 61 -7.74 -0.30 3.94
N ASN A 62 -8.59 -1.31 4.04
CA ASN A 62 -9.09 -2.01 2.88
C ASN A 62 -10.62 -2.20 2.92
N TYR A 63 -11.16 -2.38 1.72
CA TYR A 63 -12.52 -2.82 1.47
C TYR A 63 -12.48 -4.00 0.52
N ARG A 64 -13.13 -5.12 0.90
CA ARG A 64 -13.31 -6.31 0.07
C ARG A 64 -14.79 -6.51 -0.23
N TYR A 65 -15.08 -6.86 -1.49
CA TYR A 65 -16.40 -7.31 -1.92
C TYR A 65 -16.30 -8.69 -2.57
N PHE A 66 -17.07 -9.64 -2.04
CA PHE A 66 -17.10 -11.01 -2.53
C PHE A 66 -18.35 -11.26 -3.37
N PHE A 67 -18.16 -11.45 -4.66
CA PHE A 67 -19.25 -11.82 -5.59
C PHE A 67 -19.58 -13.31 -5.53
N SER A 68 -18.74 -14.13 -4.88
CA SER A 68 -19.02 -15.52 -4.52
C SER A 68 -18.44 -15.85 -3.16
N LYS A 69 -18.67 -17.07 -2.65
CA LYS A 69 -18.10 -17.51 -1.36
C LYS A 69 -16.57 -17.43 -1.31
N SER A 70 -15.90 -17.60 -2.44
CA SER A 70 -14.46 -17.72 -2.54
C SER A 70 -13.79 -16.62 -3.37
N HIS A 71 -14.52 -15.85 -4.14
CA HIS A 71 -13.96 -14.91 -5.12
C HIS A 71 -14.47 -13.50 -4.87
N GLY A 72 -13.57 -12.55 -4.83
CA GLY A 72 -13.85 -11.15 -4.57
C GLY A 72 -12.84 -10.21 -5.18
N VAL A 73 -13.08 -8.94 -4.94
CA VAL A 73 -12.17 -7.84 -5.28
C VAL A 73 -11.89 -7.02 -4.03
N GLU A 74 -10.73 -6.43 -4.00
CA GLU A 74 -10.28 -5.60 -2.90
C GLU A 74 -9.77 -4.28 -3.41
N VAL A 75 -10.01 -3.21 -2.65
CA VAL A 75 -9.39 -1.91 -2.81
C VAL A 75 -8.69 -1.54 -1.52
N ASN A 76 -7.46 -1.09 -1.63
CA ASN A 76 -6.62 -0.72 -0.50
C ASN A 76 -6.18 0.74 -0.60
N TYR A 77 -6.08 1.36 0.57
CA TYR A 77 -5.35 2.61 0.77
C TYR A 77 -4.40 2.45 1.94
N GLY A 78 -3.12 2.69 1.70
CA GLY A 78 -2.08 2.67 2.72
C GLY A 78 -1.34 4.00 2.82
N TYR A 79 -0.84 4.27 4.02
CA TYR A 79 -0.01 5.43 4.32
C TYR A 79 1.18 5.03 5.17
N SER A 80 2.37 5.47 4.79
CA SER A 80 3.62 5.31 5.56
C SER A 80 4.56 6.48 5.35
N LEU A 81 5.51 6.62 6.27
CA LEU A 81 6.64 7.52 6.14
C LEU A 81 7.88 6.69 5.78
N ASN A 82 8.64 7.12 4.79
CA ASN A 82 9.82 6.41 4.32
C ASN A 82 10.93 7.39 3.93
N THR A 83 12.19 6.97 4.05
CA THR A 83 13.34 7.71 3.53
C THR A 83 14.02 6.86 2.46
N GLN A 84 13.98 7.33 1.21
CA GLN A 84 14.76 6.74 0.12
C GLN A 84 16.22 7.16 0.25
N THR A 85 17.16 6.23 0.10
CA THR A 85 18.59 6.48 0.26
C THR A 85 19.36 6.14 -1.02
N TYR A 86 20.25 7.04 -1.41
CA TYR A 86 21.13 6.90 -2.57
C TYR A 86 22.59 7.04 -2.12
N GLY A 87 23.43 6.05 -2.39
CA GLY A 87 24.86 6.06 -2.08
C GLY A 87 25.64 6.76 -3.18
N LEU A 88 25.98 8.02 -3.01
CA LEU A 88 26.78 8.82 -3.95
C LEU A 88 28.27 8.76 -3.60
N ALA A 89 29.15 9.09 -4.56
CA ALA A 89 30.57 9.20 -4.31
C ALA A 89 30.92 10.26 -3.23
N THR A 90 30.06 11.27 -3.07
CA THR A 90 30.19 12.36 -2.10
C THR A 90 29.51 12.07 -0.74
N GLY A 91 28.88 10.91 -0.59
CA GLY A 91 28.16 10.54 0.63
C GLY A 91 26.76 9.94 0.35
N ARG A 92 25.93 9.83 1.37
CA ARG A 92 24.55 9.35 1.21
C ARG A 92 23.57 10.52 1.08
N LEU A 93 22.71 10.45 0.06
CA LEU A 93 21.56 11.32 -0.07
C LEU A 93 20.33 10.57 0.48
N GLY A 94 19.63 11.16 1.44
CA GLY A 94 18.35 10.68 1.96
C GLY A 94 17.22 11.61 1.53
N VAL A 95 16.13 11.07 1.03
CA VAL A 95 14.91 11.81 0.68
C VAL A 95 13.76 11.25 1.48
N LYS A 96 13.30 12.00 2.49
CA LYS A 96 12.09 11.65 3.23
C LYS A 96 10.87 11.92 2.38
N SER A 97 9.94 10.98 2.38
CA SER A 97 8.68 11.10 1.65
C SER A 97 7.51 10.54 2.43
N ASN A 98 6.38 11.22 2.31
CA ASN A 98 5.09 10.60 2.58
C ASN A 98 4.83 9.60 1.44
N GLN A 99 4.43 8.41 1.80
CA GLN A 99 4.12 7.37 0.85
C GLN A 99 2.66 7.00 0.95
N HIS A 100 1.93 7.17 -0.13
CA HIS A 100 0.56 6.75 -0.27
C HIS A 100 0.50 5.58 -1.26
N GLU A 101 -0.28 4.57 -0.94
CA GLU A 101 -0.55 3.48 -1.85
C GLU A 101 -2.05 3.36 -2.09
N VAL A 102 -2.41 3.14 -3.35
CA VAL A 102 -3.76 2.80 -3.77
C VAL A 102 -3.66 1.57 -4.64
N THR A 103 -4.31 0.48 -4.25
CA THR A 103 -4.27 -0.78 -5.00
C THR A 103 -5.66 -1.35 -5.19
N ALA A 104 -5.80 -2.11 -6.28
CA ALA A 104 -6.96 -2.94 -6.54
C ALA A 104 -6.49 -4.37 -6.85
N ALA A 105 -7.07 -5.36 -6.20
CA ALA A 105 -6.67 -6.75 -6.31
C ALA A 105 -7.87 -7.69 -6.45
N TYR A 106 -7.66 -8.78 -7.13
CA TYR A 106 -8.53 -9.94 -7.07
C TYR A 106 -8.14 -10.78 -5.86
N VAL A 107 -9.13 -11.24 -5.09
CA VAL A 107 -8.94 -12.04 -3.88
C VAL A 107 -9.62 -13.39 -4.05
N TYR A 108 -8.86 -14.44 -3.79
CA TYR A 108 -9.40 -15.79 -3.61
C TYR A 108 -9.30 -16.17 -2.14
N ARG A 109 -10.40 -16.57 -1.51
CA ARG A 109 -10.44 -17.07 -0.14
C ARG A 109 -11.02 -18.48 -0.04
N HIS A 110 -10.56 -19.22 0.97
CA HIS A 110 -11.10 -20.54 1.29
C HIS A 110 -11.68 -20.52 2.73
N PRO A 111 -12.99 -20.28 2.91
CA PRO A 111 -13.58 -20.18 4.25
C PRO A 111 -13.52 -21.51 4.99
N LEU A 112 -12.86 -21.54 6.14
CA LEU A 112 -12.85 -22.61 7.11
C LEU A 112 -13.57 -22.17 8.38
N ARG A 113 -13.84 -23.10 9.28
CA ARG A 113 -14.66 -22.81 10.47
C ARG A 113 -14.11 -21.71 11.39
N ARG A 114 -12.79 -21.68 11.63
CA ARG A 114 -12.14 -20.75 12.55
C ARG A 114 -11.27 -19.72 11.87
N PHE A 115 -10.79 -20.01 10.70
CA PHE A 115 -9.94 -19.09 9.93
C PHE A 115 -10.25 -19.21 8.44
N THR A 116 -9.91 -18.17 7.71
CA THR A 116 -10.14 -18.07 6.26
C THR A 116 -8.83 -17.68 5.61
N PRO A 117 -8.05 -18.63 5.08
CA PRO A 117 -6.89 -18.29 4.27
C PRO A 117 -7.31 -17.64 2.97
N PHE A 118 -6.49 -16.73 2.48
CA PHE A 118 -6.71 -16.05 1.21
C PHE A 118 -5.39 -15.77 0.50
N ALA A 119 -5.50 -15.57 -0.81
CA ALA A 119 -4.44 -15.06 -1.67
C ALA A 119 -5.00 -13.95 -2.56
N GLU A 120 -4.13 -13.02 -2.94
CA GLU A 120 -4.52 -11.89 -3.75
C GLU A 120 -3.47 -11.55 -4.80
N ALA A 121 -3.91 -10.98 -5.91
CA ALA A 121 -3.05 -10.42 -6.93
C ALA A 121 -3.74 -9.24 -7.61
N GLY A 122 -2.98 -8.19 -7.91
CA GLY A 122 -3.55 -6.97 -8.47
C GLY A 122 -2.52 -5.96 -8.91
N VAL A 123 -2.99 -4.74 -9.08
CA VAL A 123 -2.19 -3.60 -9.51
C VAL A 123 -2.52 -2.37 -8.68
N GLY A 124 -1.63 -1.40 -8.69
CA GLY A 124 -1.88 -0.15 -8.01
C GLY A 124 -0.85 0.91 -8.33
N SER A 125 -0.89 1.97 -7.57
CA SER A 125 0.01 3.11 -7.65
C SER A 125 0.60 3.42 -6.28
N LEU A 126 1.89 3.64 -6.24
CA LEU A 126 2.64 4.15 -5.10
C LEU A 126 2.99 5.60 -5.37
N LEU A 127 2.49 6.52 -4.56
CA LEU A 127 2.83 7.94 -4.61
C LEU A 127 3.88 8.23 -3.55
N PHE A 128 4.96 8.86 -3.98
CA PHE A 128 6.06 9.32 -3.15
C PHE A 128 6.05 10.83 -3.15
N ASP A 129 5.74 11.44 -2.01
CA ASP A 129 5.69 12.88 -1.83
C ASP A 129 6.87 13.32 -0.94
N PRO A 130 7.96 13.86 -1.54
CA PRO A 130 9.16 14.25 -0.80
C PRO A 130 8.87 15.45 0.10
N THR A 131 9.38 15.39 1.34
CA THR A 131 9.11 16.43 2.37
C THR A 131 10.33 17.27 2.73
N ASP A 132 11.55 16.81 2.45
CA ASP A 132 12.80 17.44 2.93
C ASP A 132 13.90 17.62 1.86
N ALA A 133 13.60 17.35 0.59
CA ALA A 133 14.56 17.49 -0.50
C ALA A 133 14.18 18.64 -1.45
N PRO A 134 14.86 19.81 -1.37
CA PRO A 134 14.63 20.91 -2.31
C PRO A 134 14.85 20.45 -3.76
N GLY A 135 13.89 20.73 -4.63
CA GLY A 135 13.93 20.32 -6.05
C GLY A 135 13.47 18.89 -6.34
N ALA A 136 13.15 18.10 -5.32
CA ALA A 136 12.53 16.80 -5.52
C ALA A 136 11.05 16.97 -5.91
N SER A 137 10.58 16.17 -6.87
CA SER A 137 9.18 16.15 -7.32
C SER A 137 8.42 14.94 -6.78
N THR A 138 7.13 15.13 -6.55
CA THR A 138 6.21 14.01 -6.24
C THR A 138 6.15 13.07 -7.42
N GLN A 139 6.31 11.77 -7.16
CA GLN A 139 6.28 10.74 -8.20
C GLN A 139 5.28 9.64 -7.88
N ALA A 140 4.51 9.25 -8.91
CA ALA A 140 3.67 8.07 -8.89
C ALA A 140 4.36 6.92 -9.63
N ARG A 141 4.35 5.74 -9.05
CA ARG A 141 4.90 4.51 -9.64
C ARG A 141 3.82 3.44 -9.70
N ALA A 142 3.56 2.94 -10.90
CA ALA A 142 2.72 1.77 -11.05
C ALA A 142 3.38 0.56 -10.39
N ALA A 143 2.58 -0.27 -9.72
CA ALA A 143 3.04 -1.45 -9.00
C ALA A 143 2.15 -2.65 -9.32
N PHE A 144 2.77 -3.81 -9.44
CA PHE A 144 2.09 -5.09 -9.31
C PHE A 144 2.09 -5.47 -7.84
N VAL A 145 0.94 -5.91 -7.30
CA VAL A 145 0.78 -6.37 -5.93
C VAL A 145 0.34 -7.82 -5.92
N TYR A 146 0.88 -8.58 -5.00
CA TYR A 146 0.47 -9.95 -4.69
C TYR A 146 0.55 -10.17 -3.19
N GLY A 147 -0.26 -11.07 -2.68
CA GLY A 147 -0.29 -11.30 -1.25
C GLY A 147 -0.97 -12.60 -0.86
N ALA A 148 -0.79 -12.94 0.39
CA ALA A 148 -1.51 -14.01 1.04
C ALA A 148 -1.66 -13.73 2.53
N GLY A 149 -2.72 -14.26 3.13
CA GLY A 149 -2.99 -14.05 4.53
C GLY A 149 -4.06 -15.00 5.06
N ALA A 150 -4.48 -14.71 6.28
CA ALA A 150 -5.56 -15.42 6.92
C ALA A 150 -6.38 -14.50 7.83
N ASP A 151 -7.69 -14.65 7.78
CA ASP A 151 -8.64 -14.03 8.69
C ASP A 151 -9.00 -15.03 9.79
N PHE A 152 -8.83 -14.63 11.02
CA PHE A 152 -9.20 -15.42 12.21
C PHE A 152 -10.50 -14.89 12.79
N ASN A 153 -11.58 -15.67 12.72
CA ASN A 153 -12.90 -15.27 13.13
C ASN A 153 -12.96 -15.14 14.68
N ILE A 154 -13.16 -13.92 15.17
CA ILE A 154 -13.38 -13.61 16.59
C ILE A 154 -14.87 -13.77 16.90
N THR A 155 -15.71 -13.23 16.04
CA THR A 155 -17.18 -13.40 16.07
C THR A 155 -17.67 -13.69 14.63
N HIS A 156 -18.99 -13.78 14.43
CA HIS A 156 -19.56 -13.91 13.08
C HIS A 156 -19.23 -12.72 12.17
N ARG A 157 -18.97 -11.54 12.74
CA ARG A 157 -18.71 -10.29 11.99
C ARG A 157 -17.29 -9.75 12.17
N LEU A 158 -16.69 -9.97 13.36
CA LEU A 158 -15.34 -9.47 13.66
C LEU A 158 -14.29 -10.55 13.37
N PHE A 159 -13.21 -10.16 12.75
CA PHE A 159 -12.04 -11.00 12.50
C PHE A 159 -10.73 -10.24 12.75
N ALA A 160 -9.70 -10.98 13.15
CA ALA A 160 -8.31 -10.52 13.10
C ALA A 160 -7.70 -10.99 11.78
N ARG A 161 -6.87 -10.16 11.15
CA ARG A 161 -6.18 -10.45 9.87
C ARG A 161 -4.68 -10.41 10.08
N VAL A 162 -4.00 -11.39 9.51
CA VAL A 162 -2.56 -11.39 9.30
C VAL A 162 -2.34 -11.57 7.81
N GLU A 163 -1.52 -10.69 7.22
CA GLU A 163 -1.33 -10.65 5.77
C GLU A 163 0.11 -10.31 5.43
N TYR A 164 0.58 -10.85 4.32
CA TYR A 164 1.82 -10.46 3.66
C TYR A 164 1.48 -9.98 2.26
N ARG A 165 1.92 -8.76 1.91
CA ARG A 165 1.84 -8.23 0.56
C ARG A 165 3.24 -7.98 0.01
N GLY A 166 3.43 -8.29 -1.26
CA GLY A 166 4.63 -8.00 -2.02
C GLY A 166 4.31 -7.03 -3.15
N PHE A 167 5.15 -6.01 -3.30
CA PHE A 167 5.04 -5.03 -4.39
C PHE A 167 6.25 -5.13 -5.30
N VAL A 168 5.99 -5.13 -6.60
CA VAL A 168 7.02 -5.02 -7.64
C VAL A 168 6.76 -3.73 -8.41
N TYR A 169 7.71 -2.79 -8.36
CA TYR A 169 7.58 -1.47 -8.95
C TYR A 169 8.95 -0.87 -9.30
N ASN A 170 8.96 0.23 -10.07
CA ASN A 170 10.20 0.97 -10.34
C ASN A 170 10.49 1.98 -9.24
N SER A 171 11.72 1.97 -8.71
CA SER A 171 12.17 2.91 -7.68
C SER A 171 11.97 4.38 -8.11
N PRO A 172 11.56 5.28 -7.20
CA PRO A 172 11.48 6.70 -7.51
C PRO A 172 12.87 7.30 -7.69
N THR A 173 13.00 8.29 -8.58
CA THR A 173 14.20 9.09 -8.77
C THR A 173 14.03 10.54 -8.29
N PHE A 174 12.78 10.93 -8.01
CA PHE A 174 12.37 12.29 -7.61
C PHE A 174 12.82 13.40 -8.57
N ASP A 175 13.17 13.05 -9.82
CA ASP A 175 13.74 13.94 -10.83
C ASP A 175 15.03 14.64 -10.39
N LEU A 176 15.71 14.08 -9.39
CA LEU A 176 16.98 14.58 -8.91
C LEU A 176 18.12 14.14 -9.85
N ALA A 177 18.98 15.10 -10.27
CA ALA A 177 20.12 14.80 -11.14
C ALA A 177 21.05 13.74 -10.51
N ALA A 178 21.19 13.73 -9.19
CA ALA A 178 21.98 12.75 -8.43
C ALA A 178 21.40 11.32 -8.47
N ALA A 179 20.11 11.19 -8.77
CA ALA A 179 19.40 9.92 -8.88
C ALA A 179 19.05 9.57 -10.35
N ALA A 180 19.58 10.31 -11.32
CA ALA A 180 19.32 10.06 -12.73
C ALA A 180 19.83 8.68 -13.17
N GLY A 181 18.97 7.92 -13.88
CA GLY A 181 19.29 6.57 -14.32
C GLY A 181 19.28 5.50 -13.25
N THR A 182 18.73 5.80 -12.07
CA THR A 182 18.63 4.87 -10.95
C THR A 182 17.24 4.26 -10.80
N ASP A 183 16.29 4.54 -11.67
CA ASP A 183 14.99 3.89 -11.68
C ASP A 183 15.12 2.41 -12.07
N ARG A 184 14.83 1.55 -11.12
CA ARG A 184 14.97 0.11 -11.26
C ARG A 184 13.77 -0.61 -10.66
N VAL A 185 13.45 -1.75 -11.25
CA VAL A 185 12.50 -2.68 -10.64
C VAL A 185 13.01 -3.10 -9.27
N THR A 186 12.24 -2.82 -8.26
CA THR A 186 12.50 -3.20 -6.86
C THR A 186 11.32 -3.95 -6.28
N HIS A 187 11.54 -4.56 -5.15
CA HIS A 187 10.55 -5.33 -4.40
C HIS A 187 10.40 -4.73 -3.00
N ARG A 188 9.14 -4.55 -2.57
CA ARG A 188 8.78 -4.15 -1.22
C ARG A 188 7.96 -5.25 -0.58
N ALA A 189 8.31 -5.65 0.63
CA ALA A 189 7.59 -6.59 1.46
C ALA A 189 6.81 -5.86 2.54
N GLU A 190 5.54 -6.20 2.70
CA GLU A 190 4.64 -5.61 3.68
C GLU A 190 3.90 -6.67 4.49
N PRO A 191 4.49 -7.18 5.55
CA PRO A 191 3.74 -7.91 6.56
C PRO A 191 2.83 -6.95 7.33
N SER A 192 1.60 -7.37 7.58
CA SER A 192 0.59 -6.58 8.28
C SER A 192 -0.25 -7.40 9.24
N ILE A 193 -0.82 -6.72 10.22
CA ILE A 193 -1.76 -7.28 11.17
C ILE A 193 -2.83 -6.24 11.50
N GLY A 194 -4.07 -6.68 11.68
CA GLY A 194 -5.16 -5.78 12.02
C GLY A 194 -6.45 -6.49 12.29
N PHE A 195 -7.52 -5.72 12.25
CA PHE A 195 -8.87 -6.18 12.51
C PHE A 195 -9.81 -5.72 11.40
N GLY A 196 -10.85 -6.52 11.19
CA GLY A 196 -11.87 -6.19 10.21
C GLY A 196 -13.27 -6.60 10.66
N TYR A 197 -14.23 -6.10 9.90
CA TYR A 197 -15.66 -6.30 10.11
C TYR A 197 -16.34 -6.73 8.81
N ARG A 198 -17.25 -7.71 8.92
CA ARG A 198 -18.12 -8.21 7.83
C ARG A 198 -19.53 -7.72 8.00
N PHE A 199 -20.14 -7.30 6.91
CA PHE A 199 -21.55 -6.87 6.88
C PHE A 199 -22.22 -7.30 5.58
#